data_84505b6b9ef30d3f47212d953ded0a55
#
_entry.id   84505b6b9ef30d3f47212d953ded0a55
#
_cell.length_a   1.000
_cell.length_b   1.000
_cell.length_c   1.000
_cell.angle_alpha   90.00
_cell.angle_beta   90.00
_cell.angle_gamma   90.00
#
_symmetry.space_group_name_H-M   'P 1'
#
loop_
_entity.id
_entity.type
_entity.pdbx_description
1 polymer ?
#
loop_
_entity_poly.entity_id
_entity_poly.type
_entity_poly.pdbx_seq_one_letter_code
_entity_poly.pdbx_strand_id
1 'polypeptide(L)'
;MRRRRFTLLVAICLLLGAGLMAPAGWAQEAPEITGIHWQWSQLVETEPASQSVVPDPENYVLVLNADGSANLKADCNVVLWTYTLEGTTLTFNTLGPSTLAFCGEESSDQIFLEKLGMGGTVGLDEGRLVLELSENAGRMVFDNGGPAETEPATMPETGGAPLAAPWAATILTGLAALATGTTLRWRKR
;
A
#
# COMPACT_ATOMS: atom_id res chain seq x y z
N MET A 1 -30.21 -65.81 21.77
CA MET A 1 -30.50 -64.96 20.65
C MET A 1 -30.30 -63.41 20.97
N ARG A 2 -30.36 -62.98 22.21
CA ARG A 2 -30.23 -61.53 22.60
C ARG A 2 -28.80 -60.95 22.52
N ARG A 3 -27.77 -61.79 22.77
CA ARG A 3 -26.37 -61.38 22.74
C ARG A 3 -25.84 -61.11 21.31
N ARG A 4 -26.27 -61.78 20.29
CA ARG A 4 -25.85 -61.61 18.89
C ARG A 4 -26.39 -60.30 18.28
N ARG A 5 -27.58 -59.86 18.74
CA ARG A 5 -28.15 -58.52 18.24
C ARG A 5 -27.46 -57.33 18.82
N PHE A 6 -26.91 -57.47 20.05
CA PHE A 6 -26.16 -56.38 20.69
C PHE A 6 -24.79 -56.15 20.05
N THR A 7 -24.10 -57.23 19.66
CA THR A 7 -22.79 -57.15 18.98
C THR A 7 -22.90 -56.57 17.57
N LEU A 8 -24.02 -56.81 16.88
CA LEU A 8 -24.26 -56.29 15.54
C LEU A 8 -24.55 -54.74 15.56
N LEU A 9 -25.27 -54.29 16.56
CA LEU A 9 -25.56 -52.86 16.73
C LEU A 9 -24.32 -52.04 17.10
N VAL A 10 -23.43 -52.57 17.92
CA VAL A 10 -22.16 -51.92 18.29
C VAL A 10 -21.21 -51.84 17.09
N ALA A 11 -21.17 -52.86 16.22
CA ALA A 11 -20.35 -52.88 15.03
C ALA A 11 -20.83 -51.87 13.96
N ILE A 12 -22.14 -51.67 13.83
CA ILE A 12 -22.71 -50.68 12.92
C ILE A 12 -22.45 -49.26 13.38
N CYS A 13 -22.49 -48.95 14.69
CA CYS A 13 -22.15 -47.64 15.22
C CYS A 13 -20.67 -47.28 15.05
N LEU A 14 -19.76 -48.28 15.08
CA LEU A 14 -18.32 -48.04 14.86
C LEU A 14 -17.98 -47.79 13.38
N LEU A 15 -18.79 -48.28 12.45
CA LEU A 15 -18.58 -48.05 11.01
C LEU A 15 -19.17 -46.71 10.52
N LEU A 16 -20.12 -46.14 11.24
CA LEU A 16 -20.70 -44.82 10.93
C LEU A 16 -19.91 -43.62 11.51
N GLY A 17 -18.97 -43.86 12.41
CA GLY A 17 -18.08 -42.85 13.01
C GLY A 17 -16.82 -42.54 12.20
N ALA A 18 -16.55 -43.27 11.11
CA ALA A 18 -15.41 -42.98 10.20
C ALA A 18 -15.83 -41.99 9.09
N GLY A 19 -16.61 -40.98 9.47
CA GLY A 19 -17.13 -39.98 8.55
C GLY A 19 -16.35 -38.68 8.56
N LEU A 20 -15.92 -38.30 7.38
CA LEU A 20 -15.75 -36.89 6.95
C LEU A 20 -14.75 -36.05 7.76
N MET A 21 -13.51 -36.51 7.89
CA MET A 21 -12.42 -35.57 7.86
C MET A 21 -12.30 -35.09 6.40
N ALA A 22 -13.03 -34.03 6.06
CA ALA A 22 -12.72 -33.24 4.89
C ALA A 22 -11.26 -32.80 5.04
N PRO A 23 -10.40 -32.99 4.03
CA PRO A 23 -9.07 -32.44 4.09
C PRO A 23 -9.27 -30.95 4.32
N ALA A 24 -8.67 -30.42 5.40
CA ALA A 24 -8.54 -28.98 5.58
C ALA A 24 -7.88 -28.48 4.29
N GLY A 25 -8.66 -27.83 3.43
CA GLY A 25 -8.11 -27.22 2.23
C GLY A 25 -6.98 -26.31 2.72
N TRP A 26 -5.81 -26.49 2.17
CA TRP A 26 -4.67 -25.64 2.42
C TRP A 26 -5.09 -24.29 1.86
N ALA A 27 -5.63 -23.43 2.72
CA ALA A 27 -5.81 -22.02 2.38
C ALA A 27 -4.39 -21.51 2.14
N GLN A 28 -4.08 -21.24 0.90
CA GLN A 28 -2.84 -20.59 0.53
C GLN A 28 -2.90 -19.20 1.17
N GLU A 29 -2.10 -19.02 2.21
CA GLU A 29 -1.99 -17.73 2.89
C GLU A 29 -1.49 -16.72 1.86
N ALA A 30 -2.19 -15.59 1.74
CA ALA A 30 -1.77 -14.54 0.83
C ALA A 30 -0.37 -14.05 1.22
N PRO A 31 0.54 -13.83 0.28
CA PRO A 31 1.88 -13.36 0.60
C PRO A 31 1.81 -11.97 1.25
N GLU A 32 2.68 -11.74 2.22
CA GLU A 32 2.84 -10.41 2.85
C GLU A 32 3.57 -9.49 1.87
N ILE A 33 2.82 -8.75 1.06
CA ILE A 33 3.35 -7.88 0.00
C ILE A 33 2.97 -6.41 0.17
N THR A 34 2.28 -6.08 1.28
CA THR A 34 1.81 -4.73 1.56
C THR A 34 2.85 -3.91 2.30
N GLY A 35 2.81 -2.58 2.14
CA GLY A 35 3.70 -1.66 2.84
C GLY A 35 5.17 -1.78 2.43
N ILE A 36 5.45 -2.22 1.23
CA ILE A 36 6.80 -2.38 0.67
C ILE A 36 6.90 -1.60 -0.65
N HIS A 37 8.04 -0.96 -0.87
CA HIS A 37 8.40 -0.38 -2.16
C HIS A 37 8.89 -1.48 -3.09
N TRP A 38 8.03 -1.95 -3.99
CA TRP A 38 8.37 -2.94 -5.00
C TRP A 38 8.91 -2.25 -6.24
N GLN A 39 10.22 -2.37 -6.50
CA GLN A 39 10.91 -1.74 -7.60
C GLN A 39 10.96 -2.68 -8.81
N TRP A 40 10.34 -2.29 -9.92
CA TRP A 40 10.28 -3.14 -11.10
C TRP A 40 11.66 -3.30 -11.76
N SER A 41 12.21 -4.49 -11.68
CA SER A 41 13.59 -4.77 -12.13
C SER A 41 13.65 -5.61 -13.42
N GLN A 42 12.60 -6.38 -13.74
CA GLN A 42 12.65 -7.26 -14.92
C GLN A 42 11.26 -7.48 -15.51
N LEU A 43 11.19 -7.57 -16.84
CA LEU A 43 10.06 -8.04 -17.60
C LEU A 43 10.47 -9.29 -18.42
N VAL A 44 9.68 -10.34 -18.33
CA VAL A 44 9.78 -11.51 -19.19
C VAL A 44 8.46 -11.63 -19.93
N GLU A 45 8.48 -11.59 -21.26
CA GLU A 45 7.29 -11.75 -22.08
C GLU A 45 7.27 -13.12 -22.75
N THR A 46 6.07 -13.62 -23.01
CA THR A 46 5.89 -14.94 -23.62
C THR A 46 5.78 -14.84 -25.13
N GLU A 47 5.09 -13.82 -25.65
CA GLU A 47 4.90 -13.62 -27.11
C GLU A 47 4.99 -12.13 -27.48
N PRO A 48 6.03 -11.73 -28.26
CA PRO A 48 7.21 -12.52 -28.60
C PRO A 48 8.07 -12.78 -27.37
N ALA A 49 8.66 -13.97 -27.28
CA ALA A 49 9.49 -14.31 -26.14
C ALA A 49 10.65 -13.33 -25.99
N SER A 50 10.68 -12.61 -24.89
CA SER A 50 11.70 -11.62 -24.59
C SER A 50 11.99 -11.56 -23.09
N GLN A 51 13.17 -11.06 -22.74
CA GLN A 51 13.55 -10.77 -21.37
C GLN A 51 14.31 -9.45 -21.36
N SER A 52 13.84 -8.50 -20.58
CA SER A 52 14.47 -7.20 -20.41
C SER A 52 14.73 -6.89 -18.95
N VAL A 53 15.84 -6.22 -18.68
CA VAL A 53 16.16 -5.62 -17.39
C VAL A 53 15.72 -4.17 -17.45
N VAL A 54 15.02 -3.72 -16.44
CA VAL A 54 14.53 -2.33 -16.34
C VAL A 54 15.69 -1.46 -15.85
N PRO A 55 16.09 -0.44 -16.61
CA PRO A 55 17.03 0.53 -16.10
C PRO A 55 16.38 1.39 -15.02
N ASP A 56 17.15 1.76 -13.98
CA ASP A 56 16.72 2.63 -12.89
C ASP A 56 15.41 2.16 -12.22
N PRO A 57 15.38 0.93 -11.61
CA PRO A 57 14.16 0.33 -11.04
C PRO A 57 13.45 1.21 -10.00
N GLU A 58 14.19 2.12 -9.35
CA GLU A 58 13.67 3.11 -8.39
C GLU A 58 12.73 4.15 -9.02
N ASN A 59 12.70 4.22 -10.35
CA ASN A 59 11.75 5.05 -11.08
C ASN A 59 10.41 4.35 -11.35
N TYR A 60 10.33 3.03 -11.15
CA TYR A 60 9.13 2.23 -11.41
C TYR A 60 8.75 1.45 -10.16
N VAL A 61 7.95 2.07 -9.29
CA VAL A 61 7.65 1.54 -7.96
C VAL A 61 6.18 1.25 -7.81
N LEU A 62 5.87 0.11 -7.22
CA LEU A 62 4.54 -0.29 -6.76
C LEU A 62 4.54 -0.36 -5.23
N VAL A 63 3.58 0.29 -4.59
CA VAL A 63 3.26 0.13 -3.16
C VAL A 63 1.82 -0.32 -3.03
N LEU A 64 1.61 -1.49 -2.45
CA LEU A 64 0.28 -2.00 -2.10
C LEU A 64 -0.01 -1.65 -0.65
N ASN A 65 -1.05 -0.88 -0.38
CA ASN A 65 -1.43 -0.49 0.96
C ASN A 65 -2.49 -1.43 1.54
N ALA A 66 -2.51 -1.61 2.86
CA ALA A 66 -3.45 -2.50 3.54
C ALA A 66 -4.93 -2.09 3.38
N ASP A 67 -5.21 -0.85 2.98
CA ASP A 67 -6.55 -0.32 2.72
C ASP A 67 -7.08 -0.66 1.31
N GLY A 68 -6.30 -1.38 0.49
CA GLY A 68 -6.64 -1.71 -0.89
C GLY A 68 -6.26 -0.64 -1.91
N SER A 69 -5.59 0.43 -1.51
CA SER A 69 -5.01 1.39 -2.43
C SER A 69 -3.66 0.92 -2.95
N ALA A 70 -3.32 1.30 -4.18
CA ALA A 70 -2.03 1.04 -4.82
C ALA A 70 -1.44 2.37 -5.28
N ASN A 71 -0.27 2.70 -4.74
CA ASN A 71 0.48 3.88 -5.14
C ASN A 71 1.58 3.45 -6.11
N LEU A 72 1.63 4.09 -7.27
CA LEU A 72 2.62 3.78 -8.29
C LEU A 72 3.43 5.02 -8.62
N LYS A 73 4.74 4.83 -8.74
CA LYS A 73 5.63 5.75 -9.43
C LYS A 73 5.94 5.13 -10.78
N ALA A 74 5.57 5.79 -11.86
CA ALA A 74 5.84 5.38 -13.24
C ALA A 74 6.75 6.44 -13.87
N ASP A 75 8.05 6.32 -13.62
CA ASP A 75 9.09 7.28 -13.96
C ASP A 75 8.81 8.67 -13.34
N CYS A 76 8.45 9.66 -14.14
CA CYS A 76 8.12 11.00 -13.68
C CYS A 76 6.63 11.16 -13.28
N ASN A 77 5.82 10.12 -13.46
CA ASN A 77 4.39 10.15 -13.15
C ASN A 77 4.08 9.42 -11.84
N VAL A 78 3.05 9.94 -11.14
CA VAL A 78 2.44 9.28 -9.97
C VAL A 78 1.04 8.87 -10.34
N VAL A 79 0.69 7.62 -10.02
CA VAL A 79 -0.60 7.01 -10.34
C VAL A 79 -1.18 6.39 -9.08
N LEU A 80 -2.46 6.61 -8.83
CA LEU A 80 -3.20 6.05 -7.71
C LEU A 80 -4.26 5.10 -8.24
N TRP A 81 -4.09 3.81 -8.00
CA TRP A 81 -5.07 2.77 -8.30
C TRP A 81 -5.65 2.17 -7.03
N THR A 82 -6.59 1.26 -7.18
CA THR A 82 -7.01 0.33 -6.13
C THR A 82 -6.77 -1.09 -6.59
N TYR A 83 -6.63 -2.01 -5.63
CA TYR A 83 -6.42 -3.42 -5.94
C TYR A 83 -7.27 -4.32 -5.06
N THR A 84 -7.45 -5.56 -5.50
CA THR A 84 -7.94 -6.68 -4.70
C THR A 84 -6.94 -7.82 -4.76
N LEU A 85 -6.73 -8.48 -3.62
CA LEU A 85 -5.90 -9.67 -3.50
C LEU A 85 -6.74 -10.81 -2.94
N GLU A 86 -7.03 -11.80 -3.79
CA GLU A 86 -7.80 -13.00 -3.41
C GLU A 86 -6.87 -14.23 -3.45
N GLY A 87 -6.42 -14.65 -2.26
CA GLY A 87 -5.34 -15.64 -2.16
C GLY A 87 -4.06 -15.09 -2.80
N THR A 88 -3.67 -15.61 -3.94
CA THR A 88 -2.52 -15.13 -4.72
C THR A 88 -2.91 -14.35 -5.96
N THR A 89 -4.20 -14.15 -6.23
CA THR A 89 -4.66 -13.41 -7.41
C THR A 89 -4.74 -11.94 -7.11
N LEU A 90 -3.93 -11.14 -7.80
CA LEU A 90 -3.88 -9.69 -7.72
C LEU A 90 -4.60 -9.07 -8.93
N THR A 91 -5.58 -8.22 -8.67
CA THR A 91 -6.33 -7.50 -9.70
C THR A 91 -6.31 -6.01 -9.41
N PHE A 92 -6.08 -5.18 -10.42
CA PHE A 92 -6.08 -3.74 -10.30
C PHE A 92 -7.32 -3.10 -10.92
N ASN A 93 -7.86 -2.09 -10.24
CA ASN A 93 -8.75 -1.12 -10.86
C ASN A 93 -7.91 0.08 -11.30
N THR A 94 -7.71 0.21 -12.60
CA THR A 94 -6.82 1.21 -13.20
C THR A 94 -7.47 2.58 -13.37
N LEU A 95 -8.74 2.74 -12.93
CA LEU A 95 -9.46 4.00 -12.97
C LEU A 95 -9.14 4.83 -11.73
N GLY A 96 -8.10 5.62 -11.79
CA GLY A 96 -7.67 6.45 -10.68
C GLY A 96 -6.93 7.71 -11.14
N PRO A 97 -6.66 8.65 -10.21
CA PRO A 97 -5.90 9.86 -10.51
C PRO A 97 -4.50 9.51 -10.98
N SER A 98 -4.01 10.28 -11.98
CA SER A 98 -2.67 10.16 -12.52
C SER A 98 -2.15 11.51 -12.95
N THR A 99 -0.85 11.77 -12.74
CA THR A 99 -0.16 12.83 -13.46
C THR A 99 0.14 12.35 -14.89
N LEU A 100 0.23 13.26 -15.84
CA LEU A 100 0.42 12.95 -17.26
C LEU A 100 1.55 13.80 -17.83
N ALA A 101 2.74 13.70 -17.23
CA ALA A 101 3.94 14.34 -17.75
C ALA A 101 4.57 13.43 -18.83
N PHE A 102 5.21 14.06 -19.82
CA PHE A 102 6.04 13.32 -20.77
C PHE A 102 7.42 13.05 -20.14
N CYS A 103 7.72 11.78 -19.87
CA CYS A 103 8.96 11.37 -19.18
C CYS A 103 10.15 11.15 -20.12
N GLY A 104 9.98 11.40 -21.41
CA GLY A 104 11.02 11.17 -22.44
C GLY A 104 10.75 9.90 -23.27
N GLU A 105 11.47 9.77 -24.39
CA GLU A 105 11.28 8.65 -25.32
C GLU A 105 11.84 7.32 -24.79
N GLU A 106 12.75 7.36 -23.83
CA GLU A 106 13.36 6.18 -23.22
C GLU A 106 12.57 5.67 -21.99
N SER A 107 11.51 6.38 -21.59
CA SER A 107 10.69 5.99 -20.44
C SER A 107 9.91 4.71 -20.72
N SER A 108 9.87 3.83 -19.73
CA SER A 108 9.07 2.60 -19.74
C SER A 108 7.74 2.76 -19.00
N ASP A 109 7.29 3.98 -18.70
CA ASP A 109 6.10 4.29 -17.90
C ASP A 109 4.83 3.63 -18.46
N GLN A 110 4.62 3.71 -19.77
CA GLN A 110 3.47 3.11 -20.44
C GLN A 110 3.49 1.58 -20.35
N ILE A 111 4.65 0.96 -20.62
CA ILE A 111 4.80 -0.50 -20.54
C ILE A 111 4.58 -0.97 -19.11
N PHE A 112 5.15 -0.26 -18.13
CA PHE A 112 4.98 -0.56 -16.71
C PHE A 112 3.51 -0.57 -16.30
N LEU A 113 2.77 0.49 -16.63
CA LEU A 113 1.34 0.62 -16.29
C LEU A 113 0.47 -0.37 -17.05
N GLU A 114 0.74 -0.61 -18.34
CA GLU A 114 -0.01 -1.57 -19.16
C GLU A 114 0.14 -2.98 -18.60
N LYS A 115 1.37 -3.45 -18.41
CA LYS A 115 1.65 -4.80 -17.92
C LYS A 115 1.13 -5.00 -16.51
N LEU A 116 1.37 -4.05 -15.62
CA LEU A 116 0.88 -4.11 -14.25
C LEU A 116 -0.66 -4.14 -14.19
N GLY A 117 -1.32 -3.34 -15.04
CA GLY A 117 -2.78 -3.28 -15.13
C GLY A 117 -3.45 -4.59 -15.54
N MET A 118 -2.72 -5.52 -16.16
CA MET A 118 -3.23 -6.87 -16.48
C MET A 118 -3.51 -7.68 -15.22
N GLY A 119 -2.82 -7.39 -14.13
CA GLY A 119 -2.88 -8.20 -12.91
C GLY A 119 -2.36 -9.62 -13.14
N GLY A 120 -2.66 -10.52 -12.21
CA GLY A 120 -2.24 -11.91 -12.33
C GLY A 120 -2.01 -12.60 -11.00
N THR A 121 -1.14 -13.62 -10.99
CA THR A 121 -0.81 -14.36 -9.78
C THR A 121 0.49 -13.82 -9.17
N VAL A 122 0.44 -13.45 -7.88
CA VAL A 122 1.60 -12.97 -7.16
C VAL A 122 2.21 -14.05 -6.27
N GLY A 123 3.52 -13.98 -6.13
CA GLY A 123 4.30 -14.78 -5.20
C GLY A 123 5.56 -14.07 -4.78
N LEU A 124 6.23 -14.59 -3.76
CA LEU A 124 7.55 -14.16 -3.35
C LEU A 124 8.58 -15.21 -3.74
N ASP A 125 9.61 -14.80 -4.45
CA ASP A 125 10.76 -15.63 -4.83
C ASP A 125 12.05 -14.95 -4.35
N GLU A 126 12.73 -15.58 -3.39
CA GLU A 126 13.95 -15.03 -2.76
C GLU A 126 13.80 -13.59 -2.25
N GLY A 127 12.60 -13.23 -1.74
CA GLY A 127 12.31 -11.89 -1.23
C GLY A 127 11.95 -10.86 -2.31
N ARG A 128 11.91 -11.26 -3.57
CA ARG A 128 11.40 -10.47 -4.70
C ARG A 128 9.92 -10.77 -4.92
N LEU A 129 9.15 -9.78 -5.32
CA LEU A 129 7.78 -9.97 -5.76
C LEU A 129 7.78 -10.40 -7.23
N VAL A 130 7.12 -11.50 -7.53
CA VAL A 130 6.88 -11.99 -8.89
C VAL A 130 5.39 -11.91 -9.18
N LEU A 131 5.03 -11.20 -10.24
CA LEU A 131 3.69 -11.13 -10.78
C LEU A 131 3.65 -11.89 -12.11
N GLU A 132 3.08 -13.09 -12.10
CA GLU A 132 2.77 -13.83 -13.31
C GLU A 132 1.53 -13.21 -13.95
N LEU A 133 1.71 -12.59 -15.12
CA LEU A 133 0.69 -11.80 -15.78
C LEU A 133 -0.47 -12.67 -16.28
N SER A 134 -1.67 -12.12 -16.23
CA SER A 134 -2.86 -12.76 -16.78
C SER A 134 -2.67 -13.09 -18.26
N GLU A 135 -3.49 -14.01 -18.80
CA GLU A 135 -3.46 -14.42 -20.21
C GLU A 135 -2.11 -14.99 -20.69
N ASN A 136 -1.28 -15.47 -19.77
CA ASN A 136 0.06 -15.99 -20.07
C ASN A 136 0.95 -14.97 -20.81
N ALA A 137 0.76 -13.67 -20.53
CA ALA A 137 1.51 -12.60 -21.21
C ALA A 137 2.99 -12.53 -20.78
N GLY A 138 3.35 -13.21 -19.68
CA GLY A 138 4.70 -13.22 -19.13
C GLY A 138 4.71 -12.92 -17.65
N ARG A 139 5.79 -12.34 -17.14
CA ARG A 139 5.91 -11.97 -15.74
C ARG A 139 6.69 -10.69 -15.53
N MET A 140 6.35 -9.99 -14.48
CA MET A 140 7.11 -8.87 -13.93
C MET A 140 7.80 -9.31 -12.64
N VAL A 141 9.06 -8.89 -12.47
CA VAL A 141 9.82 -9.13 -11.25
C VAL A 141 10.13 -7.79 -10.60
N PHE A 142 9.95 -7.74 -9.28
CA PHE A 142 10.19 -6.54 -8.50
C PHE A 142 11.16 -6.84 -7.36
N ASP A 143 12.15 -6.00 -7.20
CA ASP A 143 13.07 -6.05 -6.07
C ASP A 143 12.47 -5.36 -4.85
N ASN A 144 12.85 -5.81 -3.66
CA ASN A 144 12.40 -5.21 -2.41
C ASN A 144 13.23 -3.95 -2.11
N GLY A 145 12.62 -2.79 -2.31
CA GLY A 145 13.21 -1.47 -2.03
C GLY A 145 13.07 -1.02 -0.57
N GLY A 146 12.58 -1.89 0.31
CA GLY A 146 12.38 -1.59 1.72
C GLY A 146 10.94 -1.19 2.07
N PRO A 147 10.69 -0.92 3.36
CA PRO A 147 9.37 -0.54 3.82
C PRO A 147 8.91 0.77 3.19
N ALA A 148 7.67 0.81 2.73
CA ALA A 148 7.02 2.05 2.38
C ALA A 148 6.70 2.79 3.68
N GLU A 149 7.22 4.02 3.81
CA GLU A 149 6.83 4.87 4.91
C GLU A 149 5.32 5.10 4.80
N THR A 150 4.59 4.66 5.83
CA THR A 150 3.20 5.07 6.01
C THR A 150 3.23 6.55 6.42
N GLU A 151 3.51 7.45 5.50
CA GLU A 151 3.11 8.82 5.74
C GLU A 151 1.58 8.80 5.84
N PRO A 152 1.02 9.14 7.01
CA PRO A 152 -0.39 9.47 7.04
C PRO A 152 -0.56 10.53 5.96
N ALA A 153 -1.55 10.35 5.09
CA ALA A 153 -1.87 11.33 4.05
C ALA A 153 -2.23 12.66 4.73
N THR A 154 -1.22 13.37 5.21
CA THR A 154 -1.33 14.76 5.58
C THR A 154 -1.49 15.46 4.24
N MET A 155 -2.76 15.76 3.93
CA MET A 155 -3.02 16.77 2.91
C MET A 155 -2.07 17.94 3.21
N PRO A 156 -1.30 18.43 2.22
CA PRO A 156 -0.54 19.64 2.43
C PRO A 156 -1.53 20.67 2.98
N GLU A 157 -1.27 21.16 4.19
CA GLU A 157 -2.04 22.27 4.74
C GLU A 157 -1.94 23.40 3.71
N THR A 158 -2.99 23.54 2.90
CA THR A 158 -3.10 24.65 1.98
C THR A 158 -3.08 25.91 2.83
N GLY A 159 -1.85 26.46 3.02
CA GLY A 159 -1.57 27.85 3.29
C GLY A 159 -2.55 28.65 4.16
N GLY A 160 -2.99 28.09 5.27
CA GLY A 160 -3.49 28.87 6.39
C GLY A 160 -2.31 29.20 7.27
N ALA A 161 -1.53 30.21 6.97
CA ALA A 161 -0.70 30.80 7.99
C ALA A 161 -1.62 31.09 9.18
N PRO A 162 -1.32 30.57 10.40
CA PRO A 162 -2.08 31.00 11.55
C PRO A 162 -1.93 32.51 11.59
N LEU A 163 -3.03 33.23 11.43
CA LEU A 163 -3.09 34.64 11.75
C LEU A 163 -2.88 34.71 13.26
N ALA A 164 -1.64 34.51 13.69
CA ALA A 164 -1.17 34.98 14.97
C ALA A 164 -1.24 36.51 14.85
N ALA A 165 -2.40 37.02 15.16
CA ALA A 165 -2.64 38.42 15.19
C ALA A 165 -1.67 39.04 16.21
N PRO A 166 -0.73 39.91 15.81
CA PRO A 166 0.26 40.47 16.72
C PRO A 166 -0.34 41.47 17.73
N TRP A 167 -1.66 41.63 17.74
CA TRP A 167 -2.36 42.53 18.66
C TRP A 167 -2.66 41.94 20.03
N ALA A 168 -2.57 40.62 20.20
CA ALA A 168 -2.79 39.99 21.50
C ALA A 168 -1.59 40.18 22.46
N ALA A 169 -0.40 40.52 21.98
CA ALA A 169 0.80 40.69 22.80
C ALA A 169 0.95 42.14 23.34
N THR A 170 0.21 43.10 22.80
CA THR A 170 0.36 44.54 23.21
C THR A 170 -0.61 44.97 24.32
N ILE A 171 -1.60 44.21 24.71
CA ILE A 171 -2.56 44.57 25.77
C ILE A 171 -2.02 44.27 27.17
N LEU A 172 -1.06 43.38 27.34
CA LEU A 172 -0.53 43.01 28.67
C LEU A 172 0.61 43.90 29.18
N THR A 173 1.21 44.74 28.34
CA THR A 173 2.28 45.69 28.78
C THR A 173 1.75 47.11 29.09
N GLY A 174 0.50 47.40 28.73
CA GLY A 174 -0.09 48.73 28.97
C GLY A 174 -0.66 48.97 30.40
N LEU A 175 -0.87 47.91 31.18
CA LEU A 175 -1.48 48.01 32.51
C LEU A 175 -0.48 48.08 33.68
N ALA A 176 0.82 47.90 33.45
CA ALA A 176 1.85 47.96 34.47
C ALA A 176 2.47 49.38 34.63
N ALA A 177 2.15 50.34 33.78
CA ALA A 177 2.77 51.68 33.79
C ALA A 177 1.96 52.77 34.54
N LEU A 178 0.81 52.44 35.14
CA LEU A 178 -0.04 53.41 35.84
C LEU A 178 0.06 53.35 37.37
N ALA A 179 1.00 52.58 37.96
CA ALA A 179 1.16 52.41 39.40
C ALA A 179 2.36 53.11 40.04
N THR A 180 3.12 53.89 39.30
CA THR A 180 4.18 54.73 39.92
C THR A 180 3.79 56.21 39.89
N GLY A 181 2.97 56.55 40.90
CA GLY A 181 2.63 57.91 41.18
C GLY A 181 3.84 58.68 41.66
N THR A 182 4.38 59.58 40.81
CA THR A 182 5.36 60.54 41.23
C THR A 182 4.65 61.73 41.89
N THR A 183 4.81 61.84 43.18
CA THR A 183 4.41 63.02 43.97
C THR A 183 5.31 64.20 43.58
N LEU A 184 4.80 65.11 42.77
CA LEU A 184 5.43 66.38 42.52
C LEU A 184 5.19 67.31 43.71
N ARG A 185 6.25 67.58 44.50
CA ARG A 185 6.25 68.56 45.60
C ARG A 185 6.37 69.92 45.02
N TRP A 186 5.30 70.72 45.14
CA TRP A 186 5.34 72.17 44.86
C TRP A 186 6.05 72.90 46.00
N ARG A 187 7.14 73.55 45.66
CA ARG A 187 7.83 74.51 46.54
C ARG A 187 7.41 75.95 46.20
N LYS A 188 6.68 76.59 47.14
CA LYS A 188 6.38 78.02 47.03
C LYS A 188 7.64 78.89 47.27
N ARG A 189 7.81 79.84 46.40
CA ARG A 189 8.37 81.17 46.72
C ARG A 189 7.52 82.22 45.99
#